data_f9b1bef63e46bdbba0e09667777996c1
#
_entry.id   f9b1bef63e46bdbba0e09667777996c1
#
_cell.length_a   1.000
_cell.length_b   1.000
_cell.length_c   1.000
_cell.angle_alpha   90.00
_cell.angle_beta   90.00
_cell.angle_gamma   90.00
#
_symmetry.space_group_name_H-M   'P 1'
#
loop_
_entity.id
_entity.type
_entity.pdbx_description
1 polymer ?
#
loop_
_entity_poly.entity_id
_entity_poly.type
_entity_poly.pdbx_seq_one_letter_code
_entity_poly.pdbx_strand_id
1 'polypeptide(L)'
;QEKELLVRDFIISNIKEVMIKYGFQYLETPSFEYSDSIGKFLPDKDRPDEGVFSFKDENKWLSLRYDLTAPLARYVAKNYLEIPKPFKRYQLGTVWRNEKPGPGRFREFLQFDADFVGTKSLQADAELCVMISEILEKCGLTKSDYIIKISSRKITEELFKKINISDKQQKLTALRALDKIDRLGWSGVKE
;
A
#
# COMPACT_ATOMS: atom_id res chain seq x y z
N GLN A 1 -16.08 -18.74 -12.57
CA GLN A 1 -14.61 -18.59 -12.77
C GLN A 1 -14.29 -17.76 -14.04
N GLU A 2 -14.79 -18.14 -15.24
CA GLU A 2 -14.47 -17.39 -16.47
C GLU A 2 -14.97 -15.94 -16.43
N LYS A 3 -16.21 -15.70 -16.01
CA LYS A 3 -16.77 -14.36 -15.86
C LYS A 3 -15.97 -13.49 -14.87
N GLU A 4 -15.50 -14.06 -13.80
CA GLU A 4 -14.67 -13.35 -12.80
C GLU A 4 -13.33 -12.95 -13.39
N LEU A 5 -12.71 -13.81 -14.20
CA LEU A 5 -11.46 -13.50 -14.89
C LEU A 5 -11.65 -12.37 -15.90
N LEU A 6 -12.74 -12.38 -16.68
CA LEU A 6 -13.06 -11.32 -17.62
C LEU A 6 -13.28 -9.97 -16.93
N VAL A 7 -13.99 -9.95 -15.79
CA VAL A 7 -14.18 -8.73 -14.98
C VAL A 7 -12.85 -8.24 -14.44
N ARG A 8 -12.02 -9.13 -13.93
CA ARG A 8 -10.68 -8.77 -13.46
C ARG A 8 -9.83 -8.16 -14.56
N ASP A 9 -9.81 -8.77 -15.74
CA ASP A 9 -9.02 -8.30 -16.87
C ASP A 9 -9.54 -6.95 -17.41
N PHE A 10 -10.86 -6.74 -17.38
CA PHE A 10 -11.46 -5.44 -17.66
C PHE A 10 -11.00 -4.35 -16.69
N ILE A 11 -11.03 -4.63 -15.37
CA ILE A 11 -10.56 -3.69 -14.34
C ILE A 11 -9.07 -3.39 -14.55
N ILE A 12 -8.24 -4.42 -14.75
CA ILE A 12 -6.80 -4.27 -14.95
C ILE A 12 -6.49 -3.43 -16.18
N SER A 13 -7.20 -3.64 -17.29
CA SER A 13 -6.98 -2.87 -18.54
C SER A 13 -7.31 -1.39 -18.34
N ASN A 14 -8.41 -1.06 -17.65
CA ASN A 14 -8.78 0.32 -17.36
C ASN A 14 -7.74 1.00 -16.45
N ILE A 15 -7.25 0.30 -15.43
CA ILE A 15 -6.18 0.82 -14.55
C ILE A 15 -4.92 1.11 -15.37
N LYS A 16 -4.46 0.16 -16.18
CA LYS A 16 -3.25 0.33 -17.01
C LYS A 16 -3.37 1.51 -17.96
N GLU A 17 -4.53 1.69 -18.59
CA GLU A 17 -4.77 2.82 -19.50
C GLU A 17 -4.60 4.16 -18.78
N VAL A 18 -5.17 4.30 -17.58
CA VAL A 18 -5.01 5.51 -16.76
C VAL A 18 -3.56 5.70 -16.35
N MET A 19 -2.85 4.64 -15.92
CA MET A 19 -1.43 4.75 -15.56
C MET A 19 -0.58 5.28 -16.71
N ILE A 20 -0.77 4.75 -17.91
CA ILE A 20 -0.07 5.20 -19.12
C ILE A 20 -0.40 6.66 -19.45
N LYS A 21 -1.68 7.04 -19.38
CA LYS A 21 -2.14 8.43 -19.60
C LYS A 21 -1.45 9.43 -18.68
N TYR A 22 -1.22 9.07 -17.42
CA TYR A 22 -0.55 9.91 -16.42
C TYR A 22 0.98 9.77 -16.40
N GLY A 23 1.55 9.03 -17.36
CA GLY A 23 3.00 8.89 -17.54
C GLY A 23 3.68 7.97 -16.53
N PHE A 24 2.94 7.03 -15.95
CA PHE A 24 3.52 6.00 -15.10
C PHE A 24 4.16 4.91 -15.95
N GLN A 25 5.33 4.45 -15.53
CA GLN A 25 6.08 3.38 -16.16
C GLN A 25 5.83 2.06 -15.44
N TYR A 26 5.67 0.99 -16.19
CA TYR A 26 5.54 -0.34 -15.64
C TYR A 26 6.91 -0.86 -15.19
N LEU A 27 7.00 -1.31 -13.94
CA LEU A 27 8.21 -1.90 -13.38
C LEU A 27 7.84 -3.11 -12.53
N GLU A 28 8.31 -4.28 -12.92
CA GLU A 28 8.19 -5.51 -12.12
C GLU A 28 9.39 -5.72 -11.20
N THR A 29 9.10 -6.17 -10.00
CA THR A 29 10.07 -6.60 -9.01
C THR A 29 9.91 -8.09 -8.72
N PRO A 30 10.95 -8.80 -8.23
CA PRO A 30 10.87 -10.22 -7.91
C PRO A 30 9.76 -10.57 -6.92
N SER A 31 9.23 -11.79 -7.04
CA SER A 31 8.20 -12.30 -6.13
C SER A 31 8.74 -12.70 -4.75
N PHE A 32 10.03 -13.00 -4.67
CA PHE A 32 10.73 -13.26 -3.41
C PHE A 32 12.03 -12.45 -3.37
N GLU A 33 12.41 -12.09 -2.16
CA GLU A 33 13.55 -11.25 -1.85
C GLU A 33 14.34 -11.87 -0.71
N TYR A 34 15.60 -11.48 -0.58
CA TYR A 34 16.34 -11.78 0.64
C TYR A 34 15.63 -11.16 1.84
N SER A 35 15.44 -11.96 2.89
CA SER A 35 14.71 -11.51 4.09
C SER A 35 15.31 -10.24 4.70
N ASP A 36 16.64 -10.11 4.67
CA ASP A 36 17.36 -8.93 5.15
C ASP A 36 17.01 -7.65 4.35
N SER A 37 16.54 -7.80 3.11
CA SER A 37 16.21 -6.69 2.21
C SER A 37 14.80 -6.16 2.41
N ILE A 38 13.90 -6.92 3.07
CA ILE A 38 12.51 -6.53 3.32
C ILE A 38 12.40 -5.56 4.51
N GLY A 39 13.44 -5.46 5.32
CA GLY A 39 13.58 -4.45 6.38
C GLY A 39 12.59 -4.63 7.54
N LYS A 40 11.99 -3.53 7.99
CA LYS A 40 11.11 -3.48 9.17
C LYS A 40 9.79 -4.25 9.04
N PHE A 41 9.48 -4.79 7.88
CA PHE A 41 8.32 -5.64 7.63
C PHE A 41 8.56 -7.11 7.99
N LEU A 42 9.81 -7.46 8.34
CA LEU A 42 10.08 -8.74 8.99
C LEU A 42 9.48 -8.71 10.39
N PRO A 43 8.82 -9.80 10.79
CA PRO A 43 8.40 -9.98 12.17
C PRO A 43 9.61 -9.84 13.11
N ASP A 44 9.31 -9.56 14.37
CA ASP A 44 10.29 -9.60 15.45
C ASP A 44 11.24 -10.79 15.26
N LYS A 45 12.53 -10.61 15.54
CA LYS A 45 13.53 -11.69 15.43
C LYS A 45 13.12 -12.97 16.16
N ASP A 46 12.23 -12.83 17.15
CA ASP A 46 11.67 -13.90 17.96
C ASP A 46 10.45 -14.59 17.33
N ARG A 47 9.88 -14.03 16.22
CA ARG A 47 8.71 -14.56 15.51
C ARG A 47 8.85 -14.43 13.99
N PRO A 48 9.81 -15.14 13.39
CA PRO A 48 10.11 -14.99 11.97
C PRO A 48 8.96 -15.36 11.02
N ASP A 49 7.89 -16.01 11.53
CA ASP A 49 6.75 -16.49 10.74
C ASP A 49 5.51 -15.60 10.80
N GLU A 50 5.51 -14.51 11.60
CA GLU A 50 4.37 -13.61 11.64
C GLU A 50 4.39 -12.59 10.50
N GLY A 51 3.37 -12.62 9.65
CA GLY A 51 3.10 -11.64 8.60
C GLY A 51 3.76 -11.93 7.26
N VAL A 52 4.88 -12.62 7.20
CA VAL A 52 5.64 -12.91 5.97
C VAL A 52 5.88 -14.41 5.82
N PHE A 53 5.73 -14.93 4.61
CA PHE A 53 6.16 -16.30 4.29
C PHE A 53 7.66 -16.29 3.96
N SER A 54 8.44 -17.02 4.75
CA SER A 54 9.88 -17.12 4.58
C SER A 54 10.32 -18.57 4.50
N PHE A 55 11.38 -18.82 3.75
CA PHE A 55 12.00 -20.13 3.60
C PHE A 55 13.51 -19.99 3.49
N LYS A 56 14.22 -21.06 3.82
CA LYS A 56 15.67 -21.08 3.79
C LYS A 56 16.15 -21.68 2.45
N ASP A 57 17.02 -20.97 1.76
CA ASP A 57 17.72 -21.41 0.57
C ASP A 57 19.21 -21.45 0.90
N GLU A 58 19.76 -22.65 1.04
CA GLU A 58 21.11 -22.89 1.56
C GLU A 58 21.37 -22.17 2.89
N ASN A 59 22.17 -21.10 2.87
CA ASN A 59 22.54 -20.31 4.04
C ASN A 59 21.80 -18.96 4.14
N LYS A 60 20.84 -18.69 3.25
CA LYS A 60 20.12 -17.42 3.20
C LYS A 60 18.63 -17.62 3.41
N TRP A 61 18.01 -16.67 4.08
CA TRP A 61 16.56 -16.60 4.18
C TRP A 61 16.00 -15.79 3.03
N LEU A 62 15.00 -16.35 2.35
CA LEU A 62 14.18 -15.72 1.34
C LEU A 62 12.77 -15.55 1.87
N SER A 63 12.11 -14.48 1.48
CA SER A 63 10.72 -14.19 1.85
C SER A 63 9.90 -13.85 0.61
N LEU A 64 8.67 -14.33 0.58
CA LEU A 64 7.70 -13.86 -0.40
C LEU A 64 7.35 -12.39 -0.11
N ARG A 65 7.23 -11.58 -1.14
CA ARG A 65 6.88 -10.16 -1.01
C ARG A 65 5.51 -10.01 -0.35
N TYR A 66 5.48 -9.21 0.70
CA TYR A 66 4.26 -8.86 1.46
C TYR A 66 3.46 -7.76 0.75
N ASP A 67 4.14 -6.88 0.04
CA ASP A 67 3.63 -5.77 -0.78
C ASP A 67 4.51 -5.58 -2.01
N LEU A 68 4.20 -4.57 -2.82
CA LEU A 68 5.00 -4.19 -3.98
C LEU A 68 5.91 -2.98 -3.70
N THR A 69 5.75 -2.33 -2.54
CA THR A 69 6.47 -1.11 -2.16
C THR A 69 7.87 -1.40 -1.59
N ALA A 70 8.01 -2.44 -0.76
CA ALA A 70 9.32 -2.81 -0.20
C ALA A 70 10.33 -3.23 -1.29
N PRO A 71 9.97 -4.09 -2.27
CA PRO A 71 10.82 -4.38 -3.43
C PRO A 71 11.13 -3.15 -4.28
N LEU A 72 10.17 -2.22 -4.44
CA LEU A 72 10.42 -0.95 -5.12
C LEU A 72 11.45 -0.12 -4.38
N ALA A 73 11.35 0.00 -3.06
CA ALA A 73 12.31 0.76 -2.25
C ALA A 73 13.74 0.25 -2.45
N ARG A 74 13.92 -1.08 -2.50
CA ARG A 74 15.22 -1.70 -2.80
C ARG A 74 15.70 -1.38 -4.22
N TYR A 75 14.82 -1.48 -5.21
CA TYR A 75 15.14 -1.12 -6.59
C TYR A 75 15.59 0.34 -6.69
N VAL A 76 14.83 1.25 -6.08
CA VAL A 76 15.15 2.69 -6.05
C VAL A 76 16.48 2.95 -5.36
N ALA A 77 16.74 2.31 -4.22
CA ALA A 77 18.01 2.48 -3.50
C ALA A 77 19.21 2.06 -4.36
N LYS A 78 19.08 0.94 -5.09
CA LYS A 78 20.12 0.43 -5.98
C LYS A 78 20.38 1.34 -7.19
N ASN A 79 19.33 1.90 -7.76
CA ASN A 79 19.39 2.65 -9.02
C ASN A 79 19.15 4.16 -8.84
N TYR A 80 19.33 4.68 -7.61
CA TYR A 80 18.92 6.04 -7.21
C TYR A 80 19.45 7.16 -8.11
N LEU A 81 20.67 7.02 -8.60
CA LEU A 81 21.31 8.03 -9.45
C LEU A 81 20.86 7.96 -10.92
N GLU A 82 20.35 6.82 -11.35
CA GLU A 82 20.00 6.55 -12.75
C GLU A 82 18.50 6.80 -13.05
N ILE A 83 17.64 6.67 -12.05
CA ILE A 83 16.20 6.89 -12.24
C ILE A 83 15.84 8.36 -12.33
N PRO A 84 14.94 8.77 -13.25
CA PRO A 84 14.43 10.15 -13.33
C PRO A 84 13.65 10.52 -12.07
N LYS A 85 13.57 11.82 -11.75
CA LYS A 85 12.81 12.32 -10.60
C LYS A 85 11.88 13.45 -11.05
N PRO A 86 10.60 13.41 -10.73
CA PRO A 86 9.91 12.32 -10.02
C PRO A 86 9.83 11.05 -10.87
N PHE A 87 10.07 9.90 -10.25
CA PHE A 87 9.87 8.60 -10.86
C PHE A 87 8.43 8.14 -10.58
N LYS A 88 7.65 7.98 -11.63
CA LYS A 88 6.29 7.48 -11.60
C LYS A 88 6.30 6.02 -12.03
N ARG A 89 5.93 5.12 -11.14
CA ARG A 89 5.96 3.68 -11.41
C ARG A 89 4.64 3.03 -11.03
N TYR A 90 4.22 2.03 -11.79
CA TYR A 90 3.14 1.13 -11.38
C TYR A 90 3.55 -0.32 -11.55
N GLN A 91 2.92 -1.20 -10.77
CA GLN A 91 3.07 -2.64 -10.83
C GLN A 91 1.76 -3.33 -10.48
N LEU A 92 1.48 -4.42 -11.20
CA LEU A 92 0.49 -5.42 -10.84
C LEU A 92 1.23 -6.69 -10.46
N GLY A 93 0.91 -7.28 -9.32
CA GLY A 93 1.57 -8.51 -8.91
C GLY A 93 0.89 -9.18 -7.72
N THR A 94 1.06 -10.49 -7.63
CA THR A 94 0.62 -11.27 -6.48
C THR A 94 1.49 -10.94 -5.28
N VAL A 95 0.86 -10.79 -4.13
CA VAL A 95 1.51 -10.61 -2.83
C VAL A 95 1.01 -11.67 -1.84
N TRP A 96 1.82 -11.96 -0.83
CA TRP A 96 1.55 -13.01 0.14
C TRP A 96 1.65 -12.48 1.56
N ARG A 97 0.61 -12.73 2.35
CA ARG A 97 0.54 -12.29 3.75
C ARG A 97 0.27 -13.48 4.67
N ASN A 98 1.21 -13.77 5.56
CA ASN A 98 1.06 -14.84 6.54
C ASN A 98 0.22 -14.37 7.74
N GLU A 99 -0.98 -13.87 7.46
CA GLU A 99 -1.95 -13.42 8.44
C GLU A 99 -3.09 -14.42 8.58
N LYS A 100 -3.87 -14.29 9.67
CA LYS A 100 -5.07 -15.12 9.86
C LYS A 100 -6.08 -14.80 8.75
N PRO A 101 -6.50 -15.79 7.94
CA PRO A 101 -7.47 -15.57 6.88
C PRO A 101 -8.85 -15.24 7.45
N GLY A 102 -9.65 -14.50 6.68
CA GLY A 102 -11.00 -14.10 7.04
C GLY A 102 -11.79 -13.62 5.82
N PRO A 103 -13.04 -13.22 5.98
CA PRO A 103 -13.84 -12.67 4.89
C PRO A 103 -13.14 -11.46 4.24
N GLY A 104 -12.85 -11.56 2.93
CA GLY A 104 -12.12 -10.54 2.18
C GLY A 104 -10.62 -10.43 2.51
N ARG A 105 -10.07 -11.32 3.35
CA ARG A 105 -8.64 -11.38 3.69
C ARG A 105 -8.07 -12.71 3.24
N PHE A 106 -7.36 -12.66 2.14
CA PHE A 106 -6.67 -13.81 1.56
C PHE A 106 -5.18 -13.74 1.90
N ARG A 107 -4.55 -14.91 1.99
CA ARG A 107 -3.09 -15.01 2.20
C ARG A 107 -2.29 -14.79 0.91
N GLU A 108 -2.96 -14.95 -0.22
CA GLU A 108 -2.45 -14.64 -1.56
C GLU A 108 -3.50 -13.83 -2.30
N PHE A 109 -3.13 -12.69 -2.86
CA PHE A 109 -4.02 -11.84 -3.65
C PHE A 109 -3.24 -10.97 -4.62
N LEU A 110 -3.93 -10.49 -5.64
CA LEU A 110 -3.38 -9.58 -6.63
C LEU A 110 -3.44 -8.14 -6.08
N GLN A 111 -2.30 -7.46 -6.06
CA GLN A 111 -2.17 -6.08 -5.65
C GLN A 111 -1.77 -5.21 -6.85
N PHE A 112 -2.31 -4.01 -6.92
CA PHE A 112 -1.93 -2.99 -7.88
C PHE A 112 -1.40 -1.78 -7.12
N ASP A 113 -0.17 -1.38 -7.40
CA ASP A 113 0.49 -0.21 -6.79
C ASP A 113 0.85 0.83 -7.85
N ALA A 114 0.68 2.10 -7.48
CA ALA A 114 1.18 3.24 -8.22
C ALA A 114 1.92 4.17 -7.27
N ASP A 115 3.18 4.47 -7.58
CA ASP A 115 4.07 5.20 -6.70
C ASP A 115 4.70 6.41 -7.38
N PHE A 116 4.82 7.51 -6.62
CA PHE A 116 5.71 8.61 -6.92
C PHE A 116 6.96 8.53 -6.04
N VAL A 117 8.12 8.56 -6.63
CA VAL A 117 9.40 8.55 -5.91
C VAL A 117 10.21 9.80 -6.24
N GLY A 118 10.79 10.42 -5.22
CA GLY A 118 11.70 11.57 -5.39
C GLY A 118 11.02 12.92 -5.53
N THR A 119 9.79 13.07 -5.07
CA THR A 119 9.09 14.37 -4.98
C THR A 119 8.57 14.63 -3.56
N LYS A 120 8.50 15.91 -3.19
CA LYS A 120 7.83 16.39 -1.97
C LYS A 120 6.57 17.19 -2.28
N SER A 121 6.17 17.25 -3.54
CA SER A 121 5.02 18.04 -3.99
C SER A 121 3.71 17.36 -3.58
N LEU A 122 2.81 18.11 -2.95
CA LEU A 122 1.44 17.68 -2.67
C LEU A 122 0.61 17.45 -3.95
N GLN A 123 1.08 17.94 -5.08
CA GLN A 123 0.45 17.67 -6.38
C GLN A 123 0.50 16.18 -6.73
N ALA A 124 1.53 15.44 -6.28
CA ALA A 124 1.60 14.00 -6.47
C ALA A 124 0.46 13.28 -5.74
N ASP A 125 0.16 13.67 -4.50
CA ASP A 125 -0.94 13.10 -3.73
C ASP A 125 -2.29 13.43 -4.39
N ALA A 126 -2.47 14.67 -4.85
CA ALA A 126 -3.68 15.11 -5.55
C ALA A 126 -3.86 14.37 -6.89
N GLU A 127 -2.79 14.18 -7.66
CA GLU A 127 -2.81 13.42 -8.92
C GLU A 127 -3.26 11.99 -8.70
N LEU A 128 -2.75 11.30 -7.66
CA LEU A 128 -3.21 9.94 -7.31
C LEU A 128 -4.71 9.90 -6.99
N CYS A 129 -5.24 10.89 -6.28
CA CYS A 129 -6.67 10.96 -5.99
C CYS A 129 -7.51 11.12 -7.26
N VAL A 130 -7.07 11.97 -8.20
CA VAL A 130 -7.73 12.15 -9.49
C VAL A 130 -7.67 10.87 -10.31
N MET A 131 -6.52 10.20 -10.35
CA MET A 131 -6.35 8.93 -11.06
C MET A 131 -7.26 7.83 -10.51
N ILE A 132 -7.38 7.70 -9.18
CA ILE A 132 -8.28 6.74 -8.55
C ILE A 132 -9.73 7.03 -8.98
N SER A 133 -10.15 8.30 -8.96
CA SER A 133 -11.48 8.71 -9.42
C SER A 133 -11.72 8.30 -10.89
N GLU A 134 -10.78 8.59 -11.77
CA GLU A 134 -10.87 8.24 -13.19
C GLU A 134 -10.95 6.72 -13.41
N ILE A 135 -10.16 5.94 -12.67
CA ILE A 135 -10.19 4.48 -12.73
C ILE A 135 -11.57 3.95 -12.32
N LEU A 136 -12.14 4.44 -11.21
CA LEU A 136 -13.43 4.01 -10.72
C LEU A 136 -14.55 4.33 -11.73
N GLU A 137 -14.52 5.53 -12.32
CA GLU A 137 -15.47 5.94 -13.36
C GLU A 137 -15.34 5.09 -14.63
N LYS A 138 -14.11 4.77 -15.08
CA LYS A 138 -13.87 3.84 -16.20
C LYS A 138 -14.34 2.42 -15.91
N CYS A 139 -14.33 2.00 -14.66
CA CYS A 139 -14.88 0.71 -14.24
C CYS A 139 -16.42 0.71 -14.10
N GLY A 140 -17.09 1.83 -14.42
CA GLY A 140 -18.54 1.95 -14.45
C GLY A 140 -19.18 2.50 -13.19
N LEU A 141 -18.39 2.97 -12.22
CA LEU A 141 -18.91 3.66 -11.03
C LEU A 141 -19.21 5.13 -11.36
N THR A 142 -20.25 5.66 -10.76
CA THR A 142 -20.57 7.09 -10.82
C THR A 142 -20.03 7.82 -9.59
N LYS A 143 -19.97 9.14 -9.62
CA LYS A 143 -19.48 9.97 -8.50
C LYS A 143 -20.27 9.81 -7.20
N SER A 144 -21.48 9.27 -7.28
CA SER A 144 -22.31 8.95 -6.11
C SER A 144 -21.99 7.58 -5.49
N ASP A 145 -21.26 6.71 -6.17
CA ASP A 145 -21.02 5.33 -5.73
C ASP A 145 -19.76 5.18 -4.88
N TYR A 146 -18.91 6.21 -4.83
CA TYR A 146 -17.65 6.14 -4.08
C TYR A 146 -17.28 7.48 -3.42
N ILE A 147 -16.37 7.39 -2.46
CA ILE A 147 -15.76 8.54 -1.79
C ILE A 147 -14.25 8.30 -1.64
N ILE A 148 -13.44 9.30 -1.99
CA ILE A 148 -12.00 9.26 -1.77
C ILE A 148 -11.69 9.98 -0.46
N LYS A 149 -11.26 9.24 0.56
CA LYS A 149 -10.88 9.77 1.86
C LYS A 149 -9.37 10.01 1.90
N ILE A 150 -8.98 11.23 2.26
CA ILE A 150 -7.57 11.62 2.41
C ILE A 150 -7.30 11.91 3.88
N SER A 151 -6.19 11.40 4.40
CA SER A 151 -5.73 11.67 5.76
C SER A 151 -4.32 12.28 5.74
N SER A 152 -4.08 13.24 6.63
CA SER A 152 -2.76 13.84 6.79
C SER A 152 -2.32 13.80 8.26
N ARG A 153 -1.15 13.20 8.50
CA ARG A 153 -0.54 13.18 9.85
C ARG A 153 -0.28 14.58 10.39
N LYS A 154 0.01 15.55 9.53
CA LYS A 154 0.20 16.96 9.95
C LYS A 154 -1.04 17.53 10.61
N ILE A 155 -2.22 17.26 10.05
CA ILE A 155 -3.49 17.70 10.65
C ILE A 155 -3.67 17.07 12.03
N THR A 156 -3.42 15.77 12.15
CA THR A 156 -3.55 15.04 13.41
C THR A 156 -2.54 15.52 14.45
N GLU A 157 -1.31 15.82 14.05
CA GLU A 157 -0.29 16.40 14.95
C GLU A 157 -0.67 17.79 15.45
N GLU A 158 -1.21 18.65 14.60
CA GLU A 158 -1.70 19.97 15.01
C GLU A 158 -2.91 19.88 15.95
N LEU A 159 -3.80 18.92 15.73
CA LEU A 159 -4.89 18.62 16.68
C LEU A 159 -4.35 18.18 18.03
N PHE A 160 -3.38 17.27 18.08
CA PHE A 160 -2.74 16.83 19.34
C PHE A 160 -2.08 17.98 20.08
N LYS A 161 -1.42 18.91 19.38
CA LYS A 161 -0.87 20.13 19.99
C LYS A 161 -1.96 21.00 20.60
N LYS A 162 -3.07 21.21 19.88
CA LYS A 162 -4.21 22.03 20.37
C LYS A 162 -4.86 21.47 21.62
N ILE A 163 -4.89 20.15 21.79
CA ILE A 163 -5.45 19.48 22.96
C ILE A 163 -4.40 19.07 23.99
N ASN A 164 -3.15 19.59 23.85
CA ASN A 164 -2.02 19.37 24.75
C ASN A 164 -1.62 17.90 24.97
N ILE A 165 -1.84 17.05 23.96
CA ILE A 165 -1.32 15.68 23.97
C ILE A 165 0.10 15.69 23.38
N SER A 166 1.11 15.58 24.24
CA SER A 166 2.53 15.53 23.85
C SER A 166 3.13 14.12 23.95
N ASP A 167 2.60 13.28 24.83
CA ASP A 167 3.08 11.95 25.06
C ASP A 167 2.94 11.03 23.82
N LYS A 168 4.03 10.34 23.49
CA LYS A 168 4.11 9.49 22.31
C LYS A 168 3.16 8.29 22.37
N GLN A 169 3.00 7.71 23.54
CA GLN A 169 2.14 6.54 23.73
C GLN A 169 0.67 6.92 23.63
N GLN A 170 0.29 8.07 24.23
CA GLN A 170 -1.06 8.61 24.12
C GLN A 170 -1.43 8.92 22.66
N LYS A 171 -0.52 9.56 21.91
CA LYS A 171 -0.71 9.81 20.47
C LYS A 171 -0.93 8.52 19.69
N LEU A 172 -0.10 7.50 19.96
CA LEU A 172 -0.23 6.21 19.26
C LEU A 172 -1.54 5.51 19.59
N THR A 173 -1.97 5.56 20.85
CA THR A 173 -3.27 5.00 21.27
C THR A 173 -4.44 5.72 20.61
N ALA A 174 -4.42 7.04 20.58
CA ALA A 174 -5.44 7.84 19.91
C ALA A 174 -5.51 7.57 18.40
N LEU A 175 -4.35 7.45 17.72
CA LEU A 175 -4.31 7.10 16.30
C LEU A 175 -4.89 5.71 16.04
N ARG A 176 -4.54 4.71 16.86
CA ARG A 176 -5.09 3.35 16.75
C ARG A 176 -6.60 3.30 17.02
N ALA A 177 -7.10 4.18 17.88
CA ALA A 177 -8.51 4.33 18.14
C ALA A 177 -9.23 4.94 16.92
N LEU A 178 -8.67 6.02 16.35
CA LEU A 178 -9.19 6.66 15.14
C LEU A 178 -9.28 5.69 13.95
N ASP A 179 -8.27 4.85 13.75
CA ASP A 179 -8.28 3.83 12.68
C ASP A 179 -9.41 2.81 12.80
N LYS A 180 -9.96 2.64 14.02
CA LYS A 180 -11.06 1.71 14.27
C LYS A 180 -12.45 2.36 14.20
N ILE A 181 -12.52 3.68 14.07
CA ILE A 181 -13.78 4.43 14.19
C ILE A 181 -14.82 4.04 13.14
N ASP A 182 -14.38 3.80 11.90
CA ASP A 182 -15.26 3.39 10.81
C ASP A 182 -15.87 1.98 11.05
N ARG A 183 -15.21 1.14 11.87
CA ARG A 183 -15.66 -0.22 12.20
C ARG A 183 -16.45 -0.30 13.50
N LEU A 184 -16.03 0.42 14.54
CA LEU A 184 -16.55 0.31 15.90
C LEU A 184 -17.50 1.45 16.27
N GLY A 185 -17.55 2.52 15.47
CA GLY A 185 -18.26 3.74 15.79
C GLY A 185 -17.63 4.50 16.96
N TRP A 186 -18.19 5.66 17.30
CA TRP A 186 -17.70 6.50 18.41
C TRP A 186 -17.85 5.83 19.79
N SER A 187 -18.87 5.02 20.00
CA SER A 187 -19.09 4.30 21.25
C SER A 187 -18.02 3.25 21.51
N GLY A 188 -17.65 2.46 20.50
CA GLY A 188 -16.64 1.42 20.64
C GLY A 188 -15.18 1.90 20.63
N VAL A 189 -14.95 3.20 20.42
CA VAL A 189 -13.62 3.81 20.44
C VAL A 189 -13.37 4.55 21.75
N LYS A 190 -14.42 4.85 22.53
CA LYS A 190 -14.32 5.53 23.84
C LYS A 190 -13.97 4.58 24.99
N GLU A 191 -14.12 3.28 24.80
CA GLU A 191 -13.70 2.21 25.73
C GLU A 191 -12.24 1.80 25.47
#